data_e5789ae7233ead0818b9edb196f13a71
#
_entry.id   e5789ae7233ead0818b9edb196f13a71
#
_cell.length_a   1.000
_cell.length_b   1.000
_cell.length_c   1.000
_cell.angle_alpha   90.00
_cell.angle_beta   90.00
_cell.angle_gamma   90.00
#
_symmetry.space_group_name_H-M   'P 1'
#
loop_
_entity.id
_entity.type
_entity.pdbx_description
1 polymer ?
#
loop_
_entity_poly.entity_id
_entity_poly.type
_entity_poly.pdbx_seq_one_letter_code
_entity_poly.pdbx_strand_id
1 'polypeptide(L)'
;MKTKRVGWLLIFLSYVGVVLAQNLDDQERRWAISGSWGGNWPIVTKNTLSGKAVSAGHIHTLMLEYYIPYTRFSLKGGYTGEEIGLNPGISASMSNLEIGGWYYFLPQRFAIQPYGGLSTGWNLSPRRQEGMGSSSYYDPSRQEFRKDYDYRYRIKEPLFTVSPVVGADIYFLSCLALTLEYNFRMGIAGKISGEIEKTNSRGTGFVRSNGVRQTVSVGVKVNFPFTITQTDGNSILQWLDEVIFGKE
;
A
#
# COMPACT_ATOMS: atom_id res chain seq x y z
N MET A 1 18.53 -10.40 21.78
CA MET A 1 19.09 -10.97 20.54
C MET A 1 18.39 -10.53 19.22
N LYS A 2 17.21 -9.92 19.23
CA LYS A 2 16.49 -9.50 17.98
C LYS A 2 17.06 -8.24 17.30
N THR A 3 17.63 -7.30 18.03
CA THR A 3 18.15 -6.02 17.51
C THR A 3 19.41 -6.15 16.63
N LYS A 4 20.26 -7.13 16.89
CA LYS A 4 21.46 -7.35 16.07
C LYS A 4 21.15 -7.80 14.62
N ARG A 5 20.06 -8.56 14.42
CA ARG A 5 19.66 -9.02 13.07
C ARG A 5 19.13 -7.90 12.19
N VAL A 6 18.44 -6.94 12.77
CA VAL A 6 17.93 -5.76 12.02
C VAL A 6 19.08 -4.85 11.61
N GLY A 7 20.10 -4.68 12.45
CA GLY A 7 21.30 -3.91 12.12
C GLY A 7 22.05 -4.50 10.92
N TRP A 8 22.23 -5.81 10.87
CA TRP A 8 22.89 -6.49 9.75
C TRP A 8 22.09 -6.38 8.45
N LEU A 9 20.76 -6.45 8.52
CA LEU A 9 19.89 -6.28 7.36
C LEU A 9 20.01 -4.87 6.77
N LEU A 10 20.05 -3.84 7.62
CA LEU A 10 20.23 -2.45 7.20
C LEU A 10 21.61 -2.20 6.60
N ILE A 11 22.67 -2.77 7.19
CA ILE A 11 24.04 -2.68 6.66
C ILE A 11 24.13 -3.42 5.31
N PHE A 12 23.52 -4.60 5.19
CA PHE A 12 23.48 -5.35 3.94
C PHE A 12 22.72 -4.59 2.85
N LEU A 13 21.54 -4.04 3.16
CA LEU A 13 20.76 -3.20 2.24
C LEU A 13 21.51 -1.94 1.81
N SER A 14 22.23 -1.28 2.73
CA SER A 14 23.04 -0.11 2.39
C SER A 14 24.24 -0.47 1.51
N TYR A 15 24.89 -1.62 1.76
CA TYR A 15 26.03 -2.09 0.97
C TYR A 15 25.59 -2.51 -0.44
N VAL A 16 24.49 -3.26 -0.57
CA VAL A 16 23.88 -3.60 -1.86
C VAL A 16 23.49 -2.34 -2.63
N GLY A 17 22.90 -1.35 -1.96
CA GLY A 17 22.54 -0.07 -2.57
C GLY A 17 23.75 0.70 -3.12
N VAL A 18 24.88 0.68 -2.43
CA VAL A 18 26.12 1.37 -2.87
C VAL A 18 26.76 0.65 -4.05
N VAL A 19 26.80 -0.69 -4.05
CA VAL A 19 27.39 -1.47 -5.15
C VAL A 19 26.54 -1.35 -6.43
N LEU A 20 25.21 -1.36 -6.31
CA LEU A 20 24.30 -1.19 -7.45
C LEU A 20 24.26 0.27 -7.97
N ALA A 21 24.53 1.26 -7.13
CA ALA A 21 24.49 2.67 -7.51
C ALA A 21 25.61 3.09 -8.47
N GLN A 22 26.68 2.31 -8.60
CA GLN A 22 27.86 2.71 -9.39
C GLN A 22 27.75 2.45 -10.90
N ASN A 23 26.74 1.71 -11.36
CA ASN A 23 26.71 1.18 -12.74
C ASN A 23 25.39 1.37 -13.51
N LEU A 24 24.47 2.20 -13.02
CA LEU A 24 23.28 2.54 -13.79
C LEU A 24 23.63 3.59 -14.82
N ASP A 25 23.72 3.20 -16.09
CA ASP A 25 23.88 4.12 -17.21
C ASP A 25 22.78 5.18 -17.23
N ASP A 26 23.11 6.40 -17.68
CA ASP A 26 22.19 7.55 -17.83
C ASP A 26 21.13 7.30 -18.94
N GLN A 27 20.48 6.15 -18.93
CA GLN A 27 19.39 5.86 -19.85
C GLN A 27 18.16 6.67 -19.48
N GLU A 28 17.71 7.52 -20.40
CA GLU A 28 16.44 8.22 -20.27
C GLU A 28 15.27 7.24 -20.21
N ARG A 29 14.84 6.93 -19.00
CA ARG A 29 13.58 6.22 -18.78
C ARG A 29 12.45 7.15 -19.20
N ARG A 30 11.57 6.67 -20.07
CA ARG A 30 10.43 7.47 -20.54
C ARG A 30 9.11 6.98 -19.98
N TRP A 31 8.96 5.68 -19.89
CA TRP A 31 7.74 5.03 -19.42
C TRP A 31 8.04 3.95 -18.40
N ALA A 32 7.09 3.72 -17.50
CA ALA A 32 7.13 2.55 -16.65
C ALA A 32 5.72 2.01 -16.43
N ILE A 33 5.64 0.69 -16.19
CA ILE A 33 4.46 0.03 -15.68
C ILE A 33 4.80 -0.51 -14.31
N SER A 34 3.93 -0.31 -13.34
CA SER A 34 4.11 -0.84 -11.99
C SER A 34 2.85 -1.49 -11.47
N GLY A 35 3.04 -2.61 -10.76
CA GLY A 35 1.99 -3.25 -9.99
C GLY A 35 2.41 -3.33 -8.53
N SER A 36 1.51 -3.02 -7.61
CA SER A 36 1.79 -3.12 -6.18
C SER A 36 0.64 -3.75 -5.41
N TRP A 37 0.98 -4.30 -4.25
CA TRP A 37 0.03 -4.83 -3.30
C TRP A 37 0.43 -4.45 -1.88
N GLY A 38 -0.56 -4.25 -0.97
CA GLY A 38 -0.26 -3.79 0.37
C GLY A 38 -1.43 -3.82 1.34
N GLY A 39 -1.18 -3.28 2.54
CA GLY A 39 -2.18 -3.12 3.58
C GLY A 39 -2.82 -1.73 3.56
N ASN A 40 -4.08 -1.68 4.02
CA ASN A 40 -4.88 -0.47 4.12
C ASN A 40 -5.52 -0.38 5.51
N TRP A 41 -5.24 0.69 6.24
CA TRP A 41 -5.70 0.91 7.61
C TRP A 41 -6.49 2.21 7.71
N PRO A 42 -7.80 2.13 7.97
CA PRO A 42 -8.62 3.32 8.18
C PRO A 42 -8.23 4.03 9.49
N ILE A 43 -8.27 5.35 9.47
CA ILE A 43 -8.13 6.18 10.67
C ILE A 43 -9.50 6.32 11.32
N VAL A 44 -9.61 5.82 12.53
CA VAL A 44 -10.82 5.91 13.34
C VAL A 44 -10.87 7.27 14.03
N THR A 45 -11.90 8.04 13.77
CA THR A 45 -12.11 9.37 14.37
C THR A 45 -12.88 9.32 15.70
N LYS A 46 -13.69 8.27 15.90
CA LYS A 46 -14.38 8.04 17.16
C LYS A 46 -14.50 6.54 17.41
N ASN A 47 -14.08 6.11 18.59
CA ASN A 47 -14.20 4.73 19.05
C ASN A 47 -14.61 4.74 20.53
N THR A 48 -15.75 4.12 20.83
CA THR A 48 -16.21 3.85 22.19
C THR A 48 -16.25 2.35 22.49
N LEU A 49 -15.70 1.52 21.58
CA LEU A 49 -15.61 0.07 21.77
C LEU A 49 -14.41 -0.27 22.66
N SER A 50 -14.59 -1.24 23.53
CA SER A 50 -13.48 -1.86 24.26
C SER A 50 -12.77 -2.81 23.30
N GLY A 51 -11.74 -2.36 22.59
CA GLY A 51 -10.94 -3.20 21.71
C GLY A 51 -10.45 -2.51 20.42
N LYS A 52 -9.83 -3.29 19.54
CA LYS A 52 -9.34 -2.79 18.24
C LYS A 52 -10.51 -2.50 17.31
N ALA A 53 -10.71 -1.23 16.99
CA ALA A 53 -11.77 -0.79 16.07
C ALA A 53 -11.40 -0.97 14.58
N VAL A 54 -10.15 -1.29 14.27
CA VAL A 54 -9.62 -1.35 12.90
C VAL A 54 -9.28 -2.79 12.55
N SER A 55 -9.81 -3.25 11.43
CA SER A 55 -9.34 -4.42 10.70
C SER A 55 -8.47 -3.94 9.53
N ALA A 56 -7.37 -4.63 9.26
CA ALA A 56 -6.56 -4.33 8.10
C ALA A 56 -7.32 -4.74 6.83
N GLY A 57 -7.49 -3.80 5.92
CA GLY A 57 -7.88 -4.07 4.55
C GLY A 57 -6.66 -4.28 3.65
N HIS A 58 -6.87 -4.43 2.37
CA HIS A 58 -5.81 -4.53 1.38
C HIS A 58 -5.94 -3.46 0.29
N ILE A 59 -4.84 -3.21 -0.40
CA ILE A 59 -4.77 -2.34 -1.57
C ILE A 59 -3.95 -3.03 -2.65
N HIS A 60 -4.36 -2.88 -3.90
CA HIS A 60 -3.59 -3.30 -5.07
C HIS A 60 -3.67 -2.21 -6.14
N THR A 61 -2.58 -2.00 -6.86
CA THR A 61 -2.50 -0.97 -7.89
C THR A 61 -1.90 -1.52 -9.17
N LEU A 62 -2.33 -0.94 -10.29
CA LEU A 62 -1.69 -1.09 -11.59
C LEU A 62 -1.57 0.29 -12.21
N MET A 63 -0.34 0.78 -12.38
CA MET A 63 -0.05 2.15 -12.78
C MET A 63 0.84 2.17 -14.02
N LEU A 64 0.55 3.13 -14.91
CA LEU A 64 1.42 3.59 -15.97
C LEU A 64 2.08 4.89 -15.54
N GLU A 65 3.38 5.02 -15.71
CA GLU A 65 4.16 6.20 -15.37
C GLU A 65 4.86 6.76 -16.59
N TYR A 66 4.84 8.08 -16.73
CA TYR A 66 5.57 8.83 -17.74
C TYR A 66 6.55 9.77 -17.07
N TYR A 67 7.84 9.61 -17.35
CA TYR A 67 8.89 10.50 -16.87
C TYR A 67 9.00 11.72 -17.80
N ILE A 68 8.86 12.91 -17.24
CA ILE A 68 8.99 14.15 -18.02
C ILE A 68 10.48 14.36 -18.33
N PRO A 69 10.86 14.38 -19.62
CA PRO A 69 12.26 14.49 -20.03
C PRO A 69 12.97 15.69 -19.39
N TYR A 70 14.23 15.53 -19.05
CA TYR A 70 15.11 16.56 -18.46
C TYR A 70 14.64 17.09 -17.10
N THR A 71 13.67 16.43 -16.46
CA THR A 71 13.17 16.80 -15.13
C THR A 71 13.26 15.62 -14.16
N ARG A 72 12.98 15.89 -12.89
CA ARG A 72 12.79 14.86 -11.86
C ARG A 72 11.31 14.57 -11.58
N PHE A 73 10.43 15.03 -12.46
CA PHE A 73 9.01 14.82 -12.34
C PHE A 73 8.53 13.66 -13.20
N SER A 74 7.57 12.93 -12.69
CA SER A 74 6.79 11.97 -13.46
C SER A 74 5.30 12.15 -13.21
N LEU A 75 4.51 11.67 -14.17
CA LEU A 75 3.06 11.55 -14.07
C LEU A 75 2.72 10.08 -14.02
N LYS A 76 1.89 9.67 -13.06
CA LYS A 76 1.35 8.32 -12.98
C LYS A 76 -0.16 8.35 -13.14
N GLY A 77 -0.70 7.34 -13.81
CA GLY A 77 -2.13 7.12 -13.90
C GLY A 77 -2.44 5.64 -13.99
N GLY A 78 -3.57 5.23 -13.41
CA GLY A 78 -3.93 3.82 -13.44
C GLY A 78 -5.08 3.45 -12.51
N TYR A 79 -5.14 2.18 -12.20
CA TYR A 79 -6.19 1.57 -11.40
C TYR A 79 -5.71 1.28 -9.99
N THR A 80 -6.58 1.54 -9.00
CA THR A 80 -6.38 1.18 -7.60
C THR A 80 -7.64 0.48 -7.08
N GLY A 81 -7.49 -0.79 -6.69
CA GLY A 81 -8.50 -1.51 -5.92
C GLY A 81 -8.13 -1.52 -4.45
N GLU A 82 -9.08 -1.20 -3.59
CA GLU A 82 -8.83 -1.13 -2.15
C GLU A 82 -10.01 -1.66 -1.34
N GLU A 83 -9.70 -2.29 -0.23
CA GLU A 83 -10.65 -2.69 0.80
C GLU A 83 -10.34 -1.96 2.10
N ILE A 84 -11.37 -1.48 2.77
CA ILE A 84 -11.30 -0.87 4.09
C ILE A 84 -12.06 -1.76 5.05
N GLY A 85 -11.38 -2.20 6.13
CA GLY A 85 -11.99 -3.01 7.19
C GLY A 85 -12.16 -2.22 8.49
N LEU A 86 -13.34 -2.33 9.09
CA LEU A 86 -13.63 -1.90 10.45
C LEU A 86 -14.20 -3.08 11.24
N ASN A 87 -13.75 -3.24 12.49
CA ASN A 87 -14.41 -4.18 13.39
C ASN A 87 -15.80 -3.64 13.76
N PRO A 88 -16.80 -4.48 13.78
CA PRO A 88 -16.81 -5.95 13.79
C PRO A 88 -17.17 -6.59 12.44
N GLY A 89 -16.29 -6.55 11.45
CA GLY A 89 -16.56 -7.23 10.18
C GLY A 89 -17.27 -6.35 9.14
N ILE A 90 -17.19 -5.02 9.30
CA ILE A 90 -17.66 -4.06 8.31
C ILE A 90 -16.54 -3.85 7.30
N SER A 91 -16.79 -4.14 6.04
CA SER A 91 -15.83 -3.88 4.96
C SER A 91 -16.45 -3.09 3.82
N ALA A 92 -15.62 -2.29 3.17
CA ALA A 92 -15.98 -1.55 1.96
C ALA A 92 -14.89 -1.76 0.92
N SER A 93 -15.28 -2.17 -0.29
CA SER A 93 -14.37 -2.35 -1.42
C SER A 93 -14.60 -1.25 -2.45
N MET A 94 -13.54 -0.58 -2.86
CA MET A 94 -13.58 0.53 -3.80
C MET A 94 -12.65 0.28 -4.98
N SER A 95 -13.09 0.73 -6.16
CA SER A 95 -12.32 0.72 -7.39
C SER A 95 -12.12 2.15 -7.86
N ASN A 96 -10.88 2.60 -7.92
CA ASN A 96 -10.55 3.98 -8.25
C ASN A 96 -9.71 4.04 -9.53
N LEU A 97 -10.02 5.03 -10.36
CA LEU A 97 -9.07 5.54 -11.34
C LEU A 97 -8.22 6.60 -10.67
N GLU A 98 -6.90 6.46 -10.71
CA GLU A 98 -5.97 7.32 -10.00
C GLU A 98 -5.03 8.02 -10.98
N ILE A 99 -4.75 9.31 -10.74
CA ILE A 99 -3.77 10.10 -11.46
C ILE A 99 -3.02 11.00 -10.50
N GLY A 100 -1.71 11.23 -10.75
CA GLY A 100 -0.92 12.09 -9.89
C GLY A 100 0.44 12.43 -10.47
N GLY A 101 1.18 13.25 -9.71
CA GLY A 101 2.54 13.67 -10.03
C GLY A 101 3.51 13.31 -8.92
N TRP A 102 4.71 12.85 -9.31
CA TRP A 102 5.78 12.44 -8.42
C TRP A 102 7.05 13.23 -8.70
N TYR A 103 7.77 13.56 -7.67
CA TYR A 103 9.09 14.19 -7.73
C TYR A 103 10.14 13.27 -7.15
N TYR A 104 11.14 12.92 -7.94
CA TYR A 104 12.28 12.10 -7.52
C TYR A 104 13.38 12.99 -6.94
N PHE A 105 13.77 12.70 -5.70
CA PHE A 105 14.77 13.54 -5.00
C PHE A 105 16.18 13.32 -5.53
N LEU A 106 16.46 12.14 -6.09
CA LEU A 106 17.77 11.80 -6.65
C LEU A 106 17.71 11.65 -8.19
N PRO A 107 18.84 11.90 -8.90
CA PRO A 107 18.96 11.61 -10.32
C PRO A 107 18.73 10.13 -10.65
N GLN A 108 18.32 9.85 -11.89
CA GLN A 108 17.97 8.47 -12.33
C GLN A 108 19.11 7.46 -12.27
N ARG A 109 20.36 7.92 -12.19
CA ARG A 109 21.56 7.05 -12.07
C ARG A 109 21.70 6.32 -10.73
N PHE A 110 20.96 6.73 -9.70
CA PHE A 110 21.04 6.07 -8.39
C PHE A 110 20.14 4.84 -8.35
N ALA A 111 20.64 3.75 -7.77
CA ALA A 111 19.87 2.52 -7.61
C ALA A 111 18.69 2.68 -6.64
N ILE A 112 18.80 3.58 -5.67
CA ILE A 112 17.69 3.90 -4.76
C ILE A 112 17.20 5.30 -5.10
N GLN A 113 15.94 5.40 -5.48
CA GLN A 113 15.32 6.65 -5.90
C GLN A 113 14.13 6.99 -5.01
N PRO A 114 14.35 7.72 -3.92
CA PRO A 114 13.27 8.20 -3.08
C PRO A 114 12.46 9.26 -3.83
N TYR A 115 11.16 9.25 -3.61
CA TYR A 115 10.23 10.19 -4.22
C TYR A 115 9.13 10.62 -3.26
N GLY A 116 8.53 11.77 -3.57
CA GLY A 116 7.31 12.26 -2.97
C GLY A 116 6.35 12.71 -4.04
N GLY A 117 5.07 12.64 -3.77
CA GLY A 117 4.07 12.97 -4.77
C GLY A 117 2.69 13.27 -4.19
N LEU A 118 1.79 13.60 -5.08
CA LEU A 118 0.38 13.80 -4.79
C LEU A 118 -0.44 13.11 -5.88
N SER A 119 -1.39 12.30 -5.47
CA SER A 119 -2.35 11.69 -6.38
C SER A 119 -3.79 12.03 -6.02
N THR A 120 -4.67 11.90 -7.00
CA THR A 120 -6.11 11.99 -6.86
C THR A 120 -6.74 10.73 -7.43
N GLY A 121 -7.69 10.14 -6.71
CA GLY A 121 -8.43 8.97 -7.15
C GLY A 121 -9.90 9.29 -7.30
N TRP A 122 -10.50 8.82 -8.37
CA TRP A 122 -11.94 8.87 -8.62
C TRP A 122 -12.51 7.47 -8.44
N ASN A 123 -13.46 7.29 -7.49
CA ASN A 123 -14.16 6.04 -7.29
C ASN A 123 -15.14 5.80 -8.47
N LEU A 124 -14.90 4.73 -9.20
CA LEU A 124 -15.67 4.38 -10.41
C LEU A 124 -17.10 3.92 -10.10
N SER A 125 -17.35 3.46 -8.87
CA SER A 125 -18.65 2.92 -8.48
C SER A 125 -18.92 3.18 -6.98
N PRO A 126 -19.06 4.45 -6.56
CA PRO A 126 -19.26 4.79 -5.16
C PRO A 126 -20.59 4.25 -4.64
N ARG A 127 -20.53 3.50 -3.55
CA ARG A 127 -21.69 2.82 -2.96
C ARG A 127 -22.12 3.49 -1.67
N ARG A 128 -23.43 3.40 -1.42
CA ARG A 128 -24.04 3.61 -0.13
C ARG A 128 -24.61 2.30 0.35
N GLN A 129 -24.18 1.83 1.49
CA GLN A 129 -24.64 0.59 2.09
C GLN A 129 -25.06 0.83 3.52
N GLU A 130 -26.20 0.29 3.89
CA GLU A 130 -26.66 0.22 5.27
C GLU A 130 -27.06 -1.23 5.54
N GLY A 131 -26.68 -1.74 6.69
CA GLY A 131 -26.99 -3.12 7.02
C GLY A 131 -26.89 -3.37 8.51
N MET A 132 -27.34 -4.56 8.89
CA MET A 132 -27.25 -5.11 10.23
C MET A 132 -26.60 -6.49 10.17
N GLY A 133 -25.86 -6.83 11.18
CA GLY A 133 -25.28 -8.16 11.35
C GLY A 133 -25.18 -8.51 12.81
N SER A 134 -24.83 -9.73 13.09
CA SER A 134 -24.55 -10.22 14.42
C SER A 134 -23.21 -10.94 14.46
N SER A 135 -22.53 -10.84 15.58
CA SER A 135 -21.33 -11.63 15.86
C SER A 135 -21.67 -12.68 16.91
N SER A 136 -21.14 -13.87 16.71
CA SER A 136 -21.27 -14.98 17.64
C SER A 136 -19.89 -15.55 17.97
N TYR A 137 -19.69 -16.00 19.20
CA TYR A 137 -18.49 -16.72 19.62
C TYR A 137 -18.85 -18.14 20.01
N TYR A 138 -17.93 -19.06 19.86
CA TYR A 138 -18.09 -20.43 20.35
C TYR A 138 -17.78 -20.50 21.84
N ASP A 139 -18.75 -20.94 22.66
CA ASP A 139 -18.57 -21.19 24.09
C ASP A 139 -18.17 -22.64 24.28
N PRO A 140 -16.90 -22.96 24.60
CA PRO A 140 -16.43 -24.33 24.73
C PRO A 140 -17.01 -25.02 25.95
N SER A 141 -17.46 -24.27 26.98
CA SER A 141 -18.05 -24.85 28.20
C SER A 141 -19.46 -25.40 27.98
N ARG A 142 -20.16 -24.87 26.98
CA ARG A 142 -21.52 -25.26 26.62
C ARG A 142 -21.63 -25.94 25.26
N GLN A 143 -20.50 -26.00 24.51
CA GLN A 143 -20.43 -26.56 23.17
C GLN A 143 -21.45 -25.92 22.19
N GLU A 144 -21.75 -24.64 22.35
CA GLU A 144 -22.71 -23.89 21.54
C GLU A 144 -22.18 -22.54 21.06
N PHE A 145 -22.70 -22.07 19.94
CA PHE A 145 -22.46 -20.70 19.50
C PHE A 145 -23.38 -19.74 20.22
N ARG A 146 -22.81 -18.76 20.90
CA ARG A 146 -23.54 -17.70 21.59
C ARG A 146 -23.41 -16.38 20.89
N LYS A 147 -24.52 -15.66 20.78
CA LYS A 147 -24.54 -14.32 20.25
C LYS A 147 -23.80 -13.38 21.21
N ASP A 148 -22.81 -12.66 20.67
CA ASP A 148 -21.99 -11.71 21.42
C ASP A 148 -22.60 -10.31 21.33
N TYR A 149 -22.81 -9.81 20.10
CA TYR A 149 -23.41 -8.50 19.86
C TYR A 149 -24.11 -8.43 18.50
N ASP A 150 -25.04 -7.47 18.39
CA ASP A 150 -25.59 -6.99 17.13
C ASP A 150 -24.86 -5.73 16.71
N TYR A 151 -24.68 -5.55 15.42
CA TYR A 151 -24.12 -4.31 14.88
C TYR A 151 -24.96 -3.80 13.71
N ARG A 152 -25.07 -2.48 13.66
CA ARG A 152 -25.65 -1.76 12.52
C ARG A 152 -24.55 -0.94 11.88
N TYR A 153 -24.45 -0.96 10.58
CA TYR A 153 -23.43 -0.20 9.86
C TYR A 153 -24.03 0.67 8.77
N ARG A 154 -23.33 1.78 8.52
CA ARG A 154 -23.61 2.68 7.41
C ARG A 154 -22.28 3.05 6.75
N ILE A 155 -22.17 2.75 5.46
CA ILE A 155 -21.02 3.03 4.61
C ILE A 155 -21.46 4.04 3.55
N LYS A 156 -20.72 5.14 3.45
CA LYS A 156 -20.77 6.06 2.31
C LYS A 156 -19.35 6.15 1.78
N GLU A 157 -19.10 5.51 0.64
CA GLU A 157 -17.79 5.54 -0.02
C GLU A 157 -17.50 6.95 -0.56
N PRO A 158 -16.23 7.42 -0.48
CA PRO A 158 -15.84 8.69 -1.07
C PRO A 158 -15.89 8.63 -2.60
N LEU A 159 -16.35 9.70 -3.24
CA LEU A 159 -16.27 9.85 -4.69
C LEU A 159 -14.84 10.17 -5.14
N PHE A 160 -14.17 11.04 -4.39
CA PHE A 160 -12.79 11.46 -4.65
C PHE A 160 -11.91 11.16 -3.45
N THR A 161 -10.65 10.83 -3.75
CA THR A 161 -9.59 10.65 -2.75
C THR A 161 -8.39 11.49 -3.16
N VAL A 162 -7.81 12.21 -2.22
CA VAL A 162 -6.54 12.91 -2.40
C VAL A 162 -5.50 12.20 -1.53
N SER A 163 -4.33 11.94 -2.08
CA SER A 163 -3.32 11.10 -1.43
C SER A 163 -1.92 11.71 -1.59
N PRO A 164 -1.38 12.38 -0.57
CA PRO A 164 0.05 12.55 -0.44
C PRO A 164 0.74 11.19 -0.38
N VAL A 165 1.85 11.08 -1.11
CA VAL A 165 2.60 9.83 -1.32
C VAL A 165 4.06 10.08 -1.00
N VAL A 166 4.70 9.12 -0.34
CA VAL A 166 6.15 9.02 -0.24
C VAL A 166 6.56 7.59 -0.49
N GLY A 167 7.69 7.41 -1.17
CA GLY A 167 8.17 6.07 -1.49
C GLY A 167 9.60 6.05 -1.98
N ALA A 168 10.02 4.87 -2.37
CA ALA A 168 11.32 4.65 -2.98
C ALA A 168 11.25 3.51 -3.99
N ASP A 169 11.91 3.71 -5.14
CA ASP A 169 12.19 2.68 -6.11
C ASP A 169 13.62 2.16 -5.88
N ILE A 170 13.77 0.86 -5.74
CA ILE A 170 15.04 0.16 -5.54
C ILE A 170 15.32 -0.64 -6.79
N TYR A 171 16.27 -0.18 -7.61
CA TYR A 171 16.60 -0.77 -8.89
C TYR A 171 17.58 -1.93 -8.72
N PHE A 172 17.21 -3.09 -9.24
CA PHE A 172 18.08 -4.26 -9.36
C PHE A 172 18.72 -4.34 -10.73
N LEU A 173 17.98 -3.89 -11.74
CA LEU A 173 18.40 -3.72 -13.12
C LEU A 173 18.03 -2.33 -13.58
N SER A 174 18.60 -1.85 -14.66
CA SER A 174 18.26 -0.55 -15.24
C SER A 174 16.76 -0.41 -15.55
N CYS A 175 16.12 -1.54 -15.92
CA CYS A 175 14.70 -1.58 -16.28
C CYS A 175 13.78 -2.11 -15.17
N LEU A 176 14.30 -2.71 -14.08
CA LEU A 176 13.49 -3.38 -13.06
C LEU A 176 13.75 -2.83 -11.66
N ALA A 177 12.70 -2.42 -10.98
CA ALA A 177 12.77 -1.93 -9.61
C ALA A 177 11.72 -2.58 -8.69
N LEU A 178 12.08 -2.71 -7.43
CA LEU A 178 11.14 -2.89 -6.32
C LEU A 178 10.67 -1.52 -5.87
N THR A 179 9.36 -1.35 -5.71
CA THR A 179 8.74 -0.10 -5.23
C THR A 179 8.23 -0.31 -3.81
N LEU A 180 8.57 0.61 -2.91
CA LEU A 180 8.01 0.72 -1.57
C LEU A 180 7.27 2.04 -1.47
N GLU A 181 6.00 2.02 -1.08
CA GLU A 181 5.18 3.22 -1.08
C GLU A 181 4.31 3.32 0.17
N TYR A 182 4.26 4.50 0.75
CA TYR A 182 3.32 4.89 1.80
C TYR A 182 2.42 6.00 1.28
N ASN A 183 1.10 5.83 1.42
CA ASN A 183 0.10 6.81 1.04
C ASN A 183 -0.78 7.18 2.22
N PHE A 184 -1.02 8.47 2.38
CA PHE A 184 -2.02 9.00 3.29
C PHE A 184 -3.26 9.42 2.48
N ARG A 185 -4.28 8.55 2.45
CA ARG A 185 -5.45 8.68 1.57
C ARG A 185 -6.59 9.39 2.27
N MET A 186 -7.00 10.55 1.76
CA MET A 186 -8.10 11.37 2.28
C MET A 186 -9.31 11.27 1.36
N GLY A 187 -10.31 10.48 1.77
CA GLY A 187 -11.57 10.37 1.02
C GLY A 187 -12.48 11.57 1.26
N ILE A 188 -12.84 12.29 0.20
CA ILE A 188 -13.73 13.46 0.27
C ILE A 188 -15.18 12.99 0.38
N ALA A 189 -15.89 13.48 1.39
CA ALA A 189 -17.29 13.15 1.70
C ALA A 189 -17.55 11.66 2.00
N GLY A 190 -16.51 10.85 2.20
CA GLY A 190 -16.62 9.47 2.66
C GLY A 190 -16.95 9.40 4.14
N LYS A 191 -17.70 8.38 4.56
CA LYS A 191 -18.02 8.13 5.96
C LYS A 191 -18.33 6.66 6.17
N ILE A 192 -17.66 6.05 7.13
CA ILE A 192 -17.95 4.69 7.57
C ILE A 192 -18.26 4.76 9.05
N SER A 193 -19.39 4.23 9.46
CA SER A 193 -19.82 4.19 10.85
C SER A 193 -20.46 2.85 11.19
N GLY A 194 -20.20 2.35 12.40
CA GLY A 194 -20.84 1.18 12.98
C GLY A 194 -21.29 1.47 14.40
N GLU A 195 -22.48 1.01 14.73
CA GLU A 195 -23.04 0.97 16.08
C GLU A 195 -23.11 -0.49 16.50
N ILE A 196 -22.71 -0.77 17.72
CA ILE A 196 -22.68 -2.11 18.28
C ILE A 196 -23.51 -2.11 19.56
N GLU A 197 -24.44 -3.05 19.63
CA GLU A 197 -25.24 -3.32 20.80
C GLU A 197 -24.83 -4.67 21.38
N LYS A 198 -24.22 -4.66 22.57
CA LYS A 198 -23.79 -5.88 23.24
C LYS A 198 -24.98 -6.59 23.87
N THR A 199 -25.12 -7.90 23.61
CA THR A 199 -26.22 -8.72 24.11
C THR A 199 -26.17 -8.87 25.64
N ASN A 200 -24.96 -8.93 26.23
CA ASN A 200 -24.75 -9.24 27.65
C ASN A 200 -24.36 -8.05 28.54
N SER A 201 -24.24 -6.85 28.00
CA SER A 201 -23.95 -5.64 28.78
C SER A 201 -24.79 -4.47 28.27
N ARG A 202 -25.39 -3.71 29.18
CA ARG A 202 -26.08 -2.46 28.84
C ARG A 202 -25.04 -1.44 28.34
N GLY A 203 -24.75 -1.47 27.05
CA GLY A 203 -23.83 -0.52 26.46
C GLY A 203 -23.84 -0.59 24.95
N THR A 204 -24.02 0.54 24.31
CA THR A 204 -23.83 0.74 22.88
C THR A 204 -22.41 1.19 22.64
N GLY A 205 -21.71 0.49 21.75
CA GLY A 205 -20.40 0.92 21.23
C GLY A 205 -20.56 1.59 19.87
N PHE A 206 -19.71 2.54 19.57
CA PHE A 206 -19.74 3.27 18.33
C PHE A 206 -18.34 3.40 17.74
N VAL A 207 -18.22 3.11 16.43
CA VAL A 207 -17.00 3.31 15.65
C VAL A 207 -17.28 4.19 14.44
N ARG A 208 -16.39 5.13 14.14
CA ARG A 208 -16.54 6.01 12.98
C ARG A 208 -15.18 6.32 12.35
N SER A 209 -15.14 6.27 11.04
CA SER A 209 -14.04 6.75 10.19
C SER A 209 -14.59 7.75 9.17
N ASN A 210 -13.83 8.79 8.88
CA ASN A 210 -14.17 9.82 7.89
C ASN A 210 -13.62 9.51 6.49
N GLY A 211 -13.28 8.23 6.21
CA GLY A 211 -12.68 7.84 4.92
C GLY A 211 -11.20 8.17 4.80
N VAL A 212 -10.57 8.66 5.88
CA VAL A 212 -9.11 8.85 5.94
C VAL A 212 -8.46 7.52 6.29
N ARG A 213 -7.40 7.16 5.56
CA ARG A 213 -6.71 5.89 5.72
C ARG A 213 -5.23 5.99 5.35
N GLN A 214 -4.45 5.07 5.87
CA GLN A 214 -3.03 4.91 5.57
C GLN A 214 -2.82 3.61 4.82
N THR A 215 -1.96 3.63 3.80
CA THR A 215 -1.61 2.42 3.06
C THR A 215 -0.10 2.27 2.98
N VAL A 216 0.36 1.04 3.07
CA VAL A 216 1.75 0.65 2.80
C VAL A 216 1.71 -0.43 1.75
N SER A 217 2.43 -0.25 0.66
CA SER A 217 2.47 -1.21 -0.43
C SER A 217 3.89 -1.50 -0.90
N VAL A 218 4.04 -2.70 -1.42
CA VAL A 218 5.25 -3.19 -2.09
C VAL A 218 4.86 -3.56 -3.51
N GLY A 219 5.69 -3.23 -4.47
CA GLY A 219 5.41 -3.48 -5.87
C GLY A 219 6.64 -3.71 -6.71
N VAL A 220 6.39 -4.01 -7.97
CA VAL A 220 7.41 -4.15 -9.00
C VAL A 220 7.14 -3.11 -10.07
N LYS A 221 8.19 -2.44 -10.52
CA LYS A 221 8.18 -1.46 -11.59
C LYS A 221 9.09 -1.90 -12.72
N VAL A 222 8.60 -1.78 -13.93
CA VAL A 222 9.32 -2.11 -15.17
C VAL A 222 9.37 -0.86 -16.03
N ASN A 223 10.59 -0.39 -16.36
CA ASN A 223 10.81 0.79 -17.18
C ASN A 223 11.03 0.44 -18.66
N PHE A 224 10.64 1.37 -19.53
CA PHE A 224 10.81 1.29 -20.98
C PHE A 224 11.57 2.52 -21.51
N PRO A 225 12.39 2.39 -22.57
CA PRO A 225 12.67 1.18 -23.30
C PRO A 225 13.46 0.15 -22.47
N PHE A 226 13.26 -1.13 -22.75
CA PHE A 226 14.08 -2.20 -22.17
C PHE A 226 15.47 -2.14 -22.79
N THR A 227 16.44 -1.72 -22.03
CA THR A 227 17.83 -1.88 -22.38
C THR A 227 18.48 -2.67 -21.26
N ILE A 228 18.77 -3.93 -21.54
CA ILE A 228 19.64 -4.74 -20.69
C ILE A 228 21.05 -4.39 -21.10
N THR A 229 21.79 -3.68 -20.26
CA THR A 229 23.19 -3.36 -20.50
C THR A 229 24.06 -4.58 -20.25
N GLN A 230 25.29 -4.58 -20.77
CA GLN A 230 26.26 -5.65 -20.44
C GLN A 230 26.50 -5.73 -18.94
N THR A 231 26.41 -4.60 -18.24
CA THR A 231 26.53 -4.52 -16.79
C THR A 231 25.38 -5.26 -16.07
N ASP A 232 24.14 -5.11 -16.57
CA ASP A 232 22.98 -5.84 -16.05
C ASP A 232 23.15 -7.34 -16.25
N GLY A 233 23.64 -7.75 -17.43
CA GLY A 233 23.94 -9.16 -17.73
C GLY A 233 24.97 -9.75 -16.78
N ASN A 234 26.06 -9.04 -16.52
CA ASN A 234 27.09 -9.47 -15.58
C ASN A 234 26.58 -9.54 -14.13
N SER A 235 25.76 -8.59 -13.70
CA SER A 235 25.14 -8.59 -12.37
C SER A 235 24.17 -9.75 -12.17
N ILE A 236 23.38 -10.10 -13.19
CA ILE A 236 22.50 -11.27 -13.16
C ILE A 236 23.33 -12.56 -13.08
N LEU A 237 24.37 -12.68 -13.89
CA LEU A 237 25.23 -13.86 -13.88
C LEU A 237 25.95 -14.03 -12.55
N GLN A 238 26.45 -12.94 -11.97
CA GLN A 238 27.11 -12.93 -10.67
C GLN A 238 26.14 -13.33 -9.55
N TRP A 239 24.92 -12.80 -9.58
CA TRP A 239 23.86 -13.17 -8.62
C TRP A 239 23.45 -14.63 -8.75
N LEU A 240 23.31 -15.15 -9.99
CA LEU A 240 23.01 -16.55 -10.25
C LEU A 240 24.16 -17.46 -9.77
N ASP A 241 25.41 -17.03 -9.96
CA ASP A 241 26.59 -17.77 -9.51
C ASP A 241 26.63 -17.87 -7.98
N GLU A 242 26.31 -16.77 -7.28
CA GLU A 242 26.23 -16.75 -5.81
C GLU A 242 25.06 -17.59 -5.26
N VAL A 243 23.87 -17.51 -5.89
CA VAL A 243 22.66 -18.20 -5.39
C VAL A 243 22.63 -19.68 -5.76
N ILE A 244 23.10 -20.04 -6.97
CA ILE A 244 23.03 -21.42 -7.47
C ILE A 244 24.28 -22.24 -7.11
N PHE A 245 25.43 -21.63 -7.16
CA PHE A 245 26.71 -22.35 -6.98
C PHE A 245 27.40 -22.09 -5.64
N GLY A 246 26.81 -21.22 -4.77
CA GLY A 246 27.23 -21.01 -3.39
C GLY A 246 28.73 -20.98 -3.24
N LYS A 247 29.39 -19.85 -3.50
CA LYS A 247 30.79 -19.74 -3.08
C LYS A 247 30.83 -19.68 -1.58
N GLU A 248 31.28 -20.78 -0.95
CA GLU A 248 31.76 -20.80 0.41
C GLU A 248 32.89 -19.77 0.65
#